data_0cd709971c5eb8a97020ec5767d4e65d
#
_entry.id   0cd709971c5eb8a97020ec5767d4e65d
#
_cell.length_a   1.000
_cell.length_b   1.000
_cell.length_c   1.000
_cell.angle_alpha   90.00
_cell.angle_beta   90.00
_cell.angle_gamma   90.00
#
_symmetry.space_group_name_H-M   'P 1'
#
loop_
_entity.id
_entity.type
_entity.pdbx_description
1 polymer ?
#
loop_
_entity_poly.entity_id
_entity_poly.type
_entity_poly.pdbx_seq_one_letter_code
_entity_poly.pdbx_strand_id
1 'polypeptide(L)'
;MSWVWLLVGCSGKPSRNNQPAVKSDSASITQGAQTISVHAQDTICHLPVATQSVKDSVFTEQELQKIQNELRKRYARSEIEGTRLDGNISGSGIKGNHLVVNLCLNSPEARAVFRKKVMDSPAIRFEGPIEPTPNNQRYTSDTLGIHLYPEFSAYPYTAHTATFVLFNQSEHEIGCGDPYRITYENQHGVWRTLPINTNFHCVGYIIKPGKQFLFKAHLNPNVLPNRPGRYRFFYEVELTDKKQKIMLMTEFRLADIKEAVRDSSDVISVEYR
;
A
#
# COMPACT_ATOMS: atom_id res chain seq x y z
N MET A 1 4.77 -18.63 19.93
CA MET A 1 4.54 -17.29 20.46
C MET A 1 3.20 -16.79 19.94
N SER A 2 2.20 -16.66 20.83
CA SER A 2 0.83 -16.28 20.44
C SER A 2 0.72 -14.79 20.28
N TRP A 3 0.33 -14.33 19.07
CA TRP A 3 0.02 -12.92 18.78
C TRP A 3 -1.46 -12.69 18.97
N VAL A 4 -1.82 -11.92 19.98
CA VAL A 4 -3.20 -11.47 20.22
C VAL A 4 -3.40 -10.16 19.47
N TRP A 5 -4.31 -10.13 18.50
CA TRP A 5 -4.73 -8.92 17.80
C TRP A 5 -5.73 -8.15 18.66
N LEU A 6 -5.31 -7.09 19.28
CA LEU A 6 -6.16 -6.07 19.90
C LEU A 6 -6.41 -4.97 18.87
N LEU A 7 -7.62 -4.93 18.29
CA LEU A 7 -8.09 -3.82 17.46
C LEU A 7 -8.49 -2.66 18.40
N VAL A 8 -7.62 -1.66 18.54
CA VAL A 8 -8.01 -0.36 19.10
C VAL A 8 -8.31 0.56 17.93
N GLY A 9 -9.61 0.83 17.71
CA GLY A 9 -10.07 1.78 16.71
C GLY A 9 -9.81 3.20 17.17
N CYS A 10 -8.92 3.93 16.54
CA CYS A 10 -8.82 5.38 16.66
C CYS A 10 -9.85 6.02 15.73
N SER A 11 -10.97 6.48 16.28
CA SER A 11 -11.98 7.28 15.57
C SER A 11 -11.51 8.74 15.47
N GLY A 12 -10.88 9.11 14.38
CA GLY A 12 -10.62 10.51 14.01
C GLY A 12 -11.83 11.12 13.32
N LYS A 13 -12.42 12.17 13.89
CA LYS A 13 -13.49 12.98 13.27
C LYS A 13 -12.96 13.76 12.08
N PRO A 14 -13.67 13.84 10.93
CA PRO A 14 -13.26 14.69 9.83
C PRO A 14 -13.54 16.17 10.13
N SER A 15 -12.52 17.00 10.01
CA SER A 15 -12.63 18.47 10.03
C SER A 15 -13.24 18.96 8.72
N ARG A 16 -14.34 19.71 8.81
CA ARG A 16 -14.94 20.41 7.68
C ARG A 16 -14.09 21.63 7.33
N ASN A 17 -13.49 21.64 6.16
CA ASN A 17 -12.94 22.85 5.54
C ASN A 17 -13.96 23.40 4.53
N ASN A 18 -14.48 24.60 4.83
CA ASN A 18 -15.23 25.44 3.91
C ASN A 18 -14.25 26.04 2.89
N GLN A 19 -14.44 25.77 1.60
CA GLN A 19 -13.86 26.57 0.53
C GLN A 19 -14.95 27.35 -0.21
N PRO A 20 -14.70 28.61 -0.57
CA PRO A 20 -15.67 29.44 -1.30
C PRO A 20 -15.71 29.08 -2.79
N ALA A 21 -16.91 29.15 -3.35
CA ALA A 21 -17.20 28.91 -4.75
C ALA A 21 -16.54 29.95 -5.67
N VAL A 22 -15.80 29.48 -6.67
CA VAL A 22 -15.34 30.29 -7.81
C VAL A 22 -16.31 30.09 -8.96
N LYS A 23 -16.92 31.19 -9.41
CA LYS A 23 -17.74 31.26 -10.63
C LYS A 23 -16.81 31.13 -11.86
N SER A 24 -17.12 30.22 -12.78
CA SER A 24 -16.51 30.18 -14.10
C SER A 24 -17.51 30.67 -15.15
N ASP A 25 -17.12 31.70 -15.87
CA ASP A 25 -17.82 32.24 -17.03
C ASP A 25 -17.68 31.31 -18.22
N SER A 26 -18.81 31.10 -18.89
CA SER A 26 -18.92 30.33 -20.13
C SER A 26 -18.49 31.17 -21.33
N ALA A 27 -17.56 30.67 -22.12
CA ALA A 27 -17.35 31.16 -23.49
C ALA A 27 -17.58 30.02 -24.48
N SER A 28 -18.63 30.18 -25.27
CA SER A 28 -19.01 29.32 -26.38
C SER A 28 -18.18 29.66 -27.62
N ILE A 29 -17.60 28.67 -28.30
CA ILE A 29 -17.09 28.76 -29.67
C ILE A 29 -17.67 27.59 -30.49
N THR A 30 -18.51 27.98 -31.46
CA THR A 30 -19.11 27.13 -32.48
C THR A 30 -18.22 27.14 -33.72
N GLN A 31 -17.91 25.98 -34.34
CA GLN A 31 -17.61 25.69 -35.74
C GLN A 31 -17.01 24.26 -35.80
N GLY A 32 -17.36 23.35 -36.66
CA GLY A 32 -18.08 23.27 -37.92
C GLY A 32 -18.07 21.78 -38.32
N ALA A 33 -19.15 21.31 -38.85
CA ALA A 33 -19.41 19.93 -39.24
C ALA A 33 -18.56 19.46 -40.44
N GLN A 34 -18.01 18.22 -40.37
CA GLN A 34 -17.86 17.40 -41.57
C GLN A 34 -18.19 15.94 -41.25
N THR A 35 -19.25 15.48 -41.89
CA THR A 35 -19.78 14.13 -41.87
C THR A 35 -18.96 13.26 -42.81
N ILE A 36 -18.36 12.19 -42.31
CA ILE A 36 -17.87 11.07 -43.15
C ILE A 36 -18.59 9.82 -42.66
N SER A 37 -19.53 9.35 -43.49
CA SER A 37 -20.19 8.06 -43.30
C SER A 37 -19.31 6.94 -43.86
N VAL A 38 -18.89 6.03 -43.01
CA VAL A 38 -18.32 4.73 -43.40
C VAL A 38 -19.24 3.64 -42.89
N HIS A 39 -19.93 2.98 -43.82
CA HIS A 39 -20.65 1.74 -43.56
C HIS A 39 -19.62 0.61 -43.41
N ALA A 40 -19.52 0.02 -42.20
CA ALA A 40 -19.00 -1.31 -42.01
C ALA A 40 -20.01 -2.10 -41.20
N GLN A 41 -20.65 -3.06 -41.84
CA GLN A 41 -21.47 -4.06 -41.18
C GLN A 41 -20.51 -5.09 -40.55
N ASP A 42 -20.32 -5.02 -39.25
CA ASP A 42 -19.73 -6.11 -38.48
C ASP A 42 -20.83 -6.84 -37.71
N THR A 43 -21.10 -8.05 -38.16
CA THR A 43 -21.97 -9.02 -37.52
C THR A 43 -21.33 -9.46 -36.18
N ILE A 44 -21.70 -8.81 -35.10
CA ILE A 44 -21.29 -9.24 -33.77
C ILE A 44 -22.20 -10.40 -33.35
N CYS A 45 -21.64 -11.61 -33.32
CA CYS A 45 -22.26 -12.76 -32.69
C CYS A 45 -22.49 -12.48 -31.20
N HIS A 46 -23.72 -12.14 -30.83
CA HIS A 46 -24.13 -12.13 -29.41
C HIS A 46 -24.22 -13.57 -28.89
N LEU A 47 -23.17 -14.03 -28.23
CA LEU A 47 -23.28 -15.12 -27.26
C LEU A 47 -24.12 -14.64 -26.09
N PRO A 48 -25.15 -15.37 -25.65
CA PRO A 48 -25.91 -15.00 -24.47
C PRO A 48 -25.02 -15.13 -23.24
N VAL A 49 -24.58 -13.99 -22.69
CA VAL A 49 -24.01 -13.94 -21.35
C VAL A 49 -25.16 -14.31 -20.42
N ALA A 50 -25.12 -15.52 -19.88
CA ALA A 50 -26.00 -15.92 -18.81
C ALA A 50 -25.71 -15.02 -17.59
N THR A 51 -26.46 -13.96 -17.47
CA THR A 51 -26.56 -13.15 -16.26
C THR A 51 -27.27 -14.00 -15.22
N GLN A 52 -26.52 -14.85 -14.49
CA GLN A 52 -26.99 -15.37 -13.26
C GLN A 52 -27.21 -14.18 -12.34
N SER A 53 -28.44 -13.77 -12.15
CA SER A 53 -28.83 -12.86 -11.07
C SER A 53 -28.53 -13.58 -9.75
N VAL A 54 -27.35 -13.29 -9.20
CA VAL A 54 -27.06 -13.66 -7.81
C VAL A 54 -28.10 -12.90 -6.99
N LYS A 55 -29.13 -13.60 -6.49
CA LYS A 55 -30.02 -13.07 -5.47
C LYS A 55 -29.12 -12.57 -4.36
N ASP A 56 -29.07 -11.26 -4.14
CA ASP A 56 -28.36 -10.68 -3.01
C ASP A 56 -28.99 -11.24 -1.73
N SER A 57 -28.34 -12.26 -1.17
CA SER A 57 -28.75 -12.85 0.09
C SER A 57 -28.61 -11.79 1.15
N VAL A 58 -29.72 -11.36 1.73
CA VAL A 58 -29.69 -10.39 2.82
C VAL A 58 -29.33 -11.14 4.09
N PHE A 59 -28.09 -10.95 4.57
CA PHE A 59 -27.60 -11.49 5.82
C PHE A 59 -27.98 -10.57 6.98
N THR A 60 -28.45 -11.13 8.07
CA THR A 60 -28.66 -10.40 9.32
C THR A 60 -27.32 -10.07 9.98
N GLU A 61 -27.31 -9.04 10.83
CA GLU A 61 -26.10 -8.66 11.58
C GLU A 61 -25.57 -9.81 12.44
N GLN A 62 -26.47 -10.59 13.06
CA GLN A 62 -26.09 -11.74 13.88
C GLN A 62 -25.42 -12.85 13.05
N GLU A 63 -25.91 -13.10 11.84
CA GLU A 63 -25.27 -14.06 10.92
C GLU A 63 -23.88 -13.57 10.47
N LEU A 64 -23.77 -12.29 10.11
CA LEU A 64 -22.50 -11.70 9.73
C LEU A 64 -21.48 -11.75 10.89
N GLN A 65 -21.92 -11.50 12.13
CA GLN A 65 -21.05 -11.60 13.29
C GLN A 65 -20.56 -13.04 13.54
N LYS A 66 -21.42 -14.05 13.32
CA LYS A 66 -21.01 -15.46 13.37
C LYS A 66 -19.98 -15.79 12.29
N ILE A 67 -20.23 -15.33 11.04
CA ILE A 67 -19.31 -15.53 9.91
C ILE A 67 -17.97 -14.84 10.18
N GLN A 68 -17.97 -13.62 10.74
CA GLN A 68 -16.74 -12.88 11.08
C GLN A 68 -15.93 -13.62 12.16
N ASN A 69 -16.58 -14.15 13.18
CA ASN A 69 -15.90 -14.91 14.22
C ASN A 69 -15.31 -16.22 13.68
N GLU A 70 -16.02 -16.88 12.78
CA GLU A 70 -15.54 -18.09 12.11
C GLU A 70 -14.36 -17.75 11.16
N LEU A 71 -14.46 -16.65 10.40
CA LEU A 71 -13.37 -16.16 9.57
C LEU A 71 -12.09 -15.96 10.38
N ARG A 72 -12.15 -15.29 11.53
CA ARG A 72 -10.98 -15.08 12.41
C ARG A 72 -10.33 -16.40 12.83
N LYS A 73 -11.14 -17.39 13.22
CA LYS A 73 -10.64 -18.71 13.62
C LYS A 73 -9.97 -19.45 12.47
N ARG A 74 -10.60 -19.43 11.28
CA ARG A 74 -10.05 -20.09 10.09
C ARG A 74 -8.79 -19.40 9.58
N TYR A 75 -8.79 -18.08 9.55
CA TYR A 75 -7.62 -17.31 9.14
C TYR A 75 -6.40 -17.61 10.03
N ALA A 76 -6.59 -17.66 11.35
CA ALA A 76 -5.52 -17.99 12.30
C ALA A 76 -4.93 -19.39 12.12
N ARG A 77 -5.64 -20.31 11.45
CA ARG A 77 -5.22 -21.70 11.19
C ARG A 77 -4.88 -21.96 9.74
N SER A 78 -5.05 -20.96 8.87
CA SER A 78 -4.87 -21.14 7.44
C SER A 78 -3.38 -21.11 7.08
N GLU A 79 -2.99 -22.03 6.20
CA GLU A 79 -1.64 -22.08 5.62
C GLU A 79 -1.56 -21.14 4.41
N ILE A 80 -1.44 -19.83 4.68
CA ILE A 80 -1.38 -18.79 3.64
C ILE A 80 0.04 -18.29 3.37
N GLU A 81 1.01 -18.69 4.18
CA GLU A 81 2.42 -18.33 4.00
C GLU A 81 2.90 -18.68 2.58
N GLY A 82 3.65 -17.78 1.95
CA GLY A 82 4.12 -17.90 0.58
C GLY A 82 3.04 -17.80 -0.51
N THR A 83 1.76 -17.61 -0.14
CA THR A 83 0.67 -17.43 -1.11
C THR A 83 0.39 -15.96 -1.38
N ARG A 84 -0.51 -15.66 -2.34
CA ARG A 84 -1.00 -14.30 -2.65
C ARG A 84 -1.73 -13.61 -1.48
N LEU A 85 -2.01 -14.32 -0.38
CA LEU A 85 -2.62 -13.74 0.82
C LEU A 85 -1.60 -13.38 1.89
N ASP A 86 -0.40 -13.88 1.79
CA ASP A 86 0.66 -13.59 2.75
C ASP A 86 1.03 -12.09 2.71
N GLY A 87 0.67 -11.39 3.78
CA GLY A 87 0.80 -9.92 3.87
C GLY A 87 -0.25 -9.12 3.10
N ASN A 88 -1.23 -9.76 2.44
CA ASN A 88 -2.20 -9.08 1.58
C ASN A 88 -3.49 -8.65 2.30
N ILE A 89 -3.88 -9.29 3.40
CA ILE A 89 -5.10 -8.92 4.13
C ILE A 89 -4.80 -7.78 5.08
N SER A 90 -5.41 -6.60 4.83
CA SER A 90 -5.28 -5.43 5.69
C SER A 90 -6.39 -5.30 6.72
N GLY A 91 -7.45 -6.09 6.64
CA GLY A 91 -8.51 -6.09 7.63
C GLY A 91 -9.79 -6.77 7.16
N SER A 92 -10.74 -6.89 8.08
CA SER A 92 -12.10 -7.33 7.77
C SER A 92 -13.11 -6.67 8.70
N GLY A 93 -14.31 -6.43 8.20
CA GLY A 93 -15.38 -5.80 8.98
C GLY A 93 -16.76 -5.98 8.34
N ILE A 94 -17.82 -5.77 9.12
CA ILE A 94 -19.19 -5.77 8.62
C ILE A 94 -19.50 -4.40 8.01
N LYS A 95 -20.00 -4.39 6.77
CA LYS A 95 -20.40 -3.18 6.04
C LYS A 95 -21.73 -3.46 5.34
N GLY A 96 -22.79 -2.81 5.84
CA GLY A 96 -24.15 -3.14 5.41
C GLY A 96 -24.50 -4.58 5.68
N ASN A 97 -24.95 -5.30 4.66
CA ASN A 97 -25.36 -6.71 4.73
C ASN A 97 -24.27 -7.70 4.28
N HIS A 98 -22.99 -7.31 4.33
CA HIS A 98 -21.87 -8.15 3.92
C HIS A 98 -20.71 -8.06 4.92
N LEU A 99 -19.90 -9.13 4.93
CA LEU A 99 -18.58 -9.12 5.56
C LEU A 99 -17.55 -8.71 4.51
N VAL A 100 -16.92 -7.56 4.70
CA VAL A 100 -15.88 -7.05 3.80
C VAL A 100 -14.52 -7.54 4.27
N VAL A 101 -13.72 -8.05 3.33
CA VAL A 101 -12.30 -8.36 3.51
C VAL A 101 -11.50 -7.39 2.66
N ASN A 102 -10.67 -6.57 3.32
CA ASN A 102 -9.82 -5.58 2.66
C ASN A 102 -8.48 -6.21 2.26
N LEU A 103 -8.13 -6.09 0.98
CA LEU A 103 -6.89 -6.58 0.41
C LEU A 103 -6.00 -5.41 -0.02
N CYS A 104 -4.70 -5.52 0.21
CA CYS A 104 -3.70 -4.56 -0.30
C CYS A 104 -3.67 -4.58 -1.84
N LEU A 105 -3.86 -5.78 -2.42
CA LEU A 105 -4.09 -5.99 -3.86
C LEU A 105 -5.21 -7.00 -4.04
N ASN A 106 -6.36 -6.53 -4.53
CA ASN A 106 -7.57 -7.33 -4.73
C ASN A 106 -7.54 -8.05 -6.08
N SER A 107 -6.53 -8.89 -6.29
CA SER A 107 -6.40 -9.67 -7.52
C SER A 107 -7.34 -10.89 -7.54
N PRO A 108 -7.70 -11.39 -8.75
CA PRO A 108 -8.47 -12.63 -8.88
C PRO A 108 -7.81 -13.82 -8.17
N GLU A 109 -6.48 -13.92 -8.24
CA GLU A 109 -5.69 -14.99 -7.62
C GLU A 109 -5.76 -14.92 -6.09
N ALA A 110 -5.64 -13.71 -5.52
CA ALA A 110 -5.77 -13.52 -4.07
C ALA A 110 -7.15 -13.95 -3.57
N ARG A 111 -8.22 -13.57 -4.27
CA ARG A 111 -9.59 -13.99 -3.94
C ARG A 111 -9.77 -15.50 -4.04
N ALA A 112 -9.22 -16.12 -5.08
CA ALA A 112 -9.28 -17.57 -5.27
C ALA A 112 -8.58 -18.33 -4.13
N VAL A 113 -7.38 -17.87 -3.75
CA VAL A 113 -6.65 -18.44 -2.61
C VAL A 113 -7.42 -18.26 -1.31
N PHE A 114 -8.03 -17.08 -1.08
CA PHE A 114 -8.83 -16.83 0.10
C PHE A 114 -10.02 -17.81 0.19
N ARG A 115 -10.79 -17.92 -0.88
CA ARG A 115 -11.95 -18.85 -0.91
C ARG A 115 -11.53 -20.28 -0.69
N LYS A 116 -10.42 -20.71 -1.27
CA LYS A 116 -9.92 -22.09 -1.13
C LYS A 116 -9.34 -22.39 0.25
N LYS A 117 -8.54 -21.47 0.80
CA LYS A 117 -7.71 -21.75 2.00
C LYS A 117 -8.30 -21.20 3.30
N VAL A 118 -9.11 -20.15 3.22
CA VAL A 118 -9.65 -19.49 4.41
C VAL A 118 -11.15 -19.74 4.54
N MET A 119 -11.94 -19.16 3.65
CA MET A 119 -13.40 -19.30 3.72
C MET A 119 -14.05 -18.97 2.37
N ASP A 120 -14.92 -19.86 1.90
CA ASP A 120 -15.84 -19.58 0.81
C ASP A 120 -17.25 -19.33 1.37
N SER A 121 -17.70 -18.08 1.29
CA SER A 121 -19.01 -17.66 1.76
C SER A 121 -19.58 -16.58 0.86
N PRO A 122 -20.87 -16.65 0.49
CA PRO A 122 -21.53 -15.62 -0.30
C PRO A 122 -21.68 -14.29 0.46
N ALA A 123 -21.55 -14.31 1.80
CA ALA A 123 -21.56 -13.11 2.62
C ALA A 123 -20.29 -12.27 2.48
N ILE A 124 -19.20 -12.82 1.91
CA ILE A 124 -17.90 -12.16 1.82
C ILE A 124 -17.77 -11.37 0.54
N ARG A 125 -17.45 -10.07 0.68
CA ARG A 125 -17.05 -9.16 -0.38
C ARG A 125 -15.58 -8.78 -0.19
N PHE A 126 -14.87 -8.60 -1.30
CA PHE A 126 -13.47 -8.16 -1.27
C PHE A 126 -13.39 -6.70 -1.72
N GLU A 127 -12.74 -5.86 -0.93
CA GLU A 127 -12.42 -4.48 -1.26
C GLU A 127 -10.90 -4.30 -1.38
N GLY A 128 -10.47 -3.25 -2.09
CA GLY A 128 -9.07 -2.91 -2.34
C GLY A 128 -8.78 -2.68 -3.81
N PRO A 129 -7.62 -2.10 -4.13
CA PRO A 129 -7.21 -1.83 -5.50
C PRO A 129 -7.01 -3.14 -6.28
N ILE A 130 -7.50 -3.21 -7.51
CA ILE A 130 -7.32 -4.38 -8.40
C ILE A 130 -5.96 -4.38 -9.07
N GLU A 131 -5.31 -3.23 -9.13
CA GLU A 131 -3.95 -3.00 -9.62
C GLU A 131 -3.22 -1.96 -8.76
N PRO A 132 -1.88 -1.95 -8.76
CA PRO A 132 -1.11 -0.94 -8.05
C PRO A 132 -1.49 0.48 -8.48
N THR A 133 -1.80 1.34 -7.51
CA THR A 133 -2.24 2.72 -7.78
C THR A 133 -1.07 3.61 -8.22
N PRO A 134 -1.31 4.64 -9.08
CA PRO A 134 -0.30 5.65 -9.35
C PRO A 134 0.16 6.33 -8.05
N ASN A 135 1.45 6.63 -7.98
CA ASN A 135 1.99 7.35 -6.83
C ASN A 135 1.95 8.85 -7.06
N ASN A 136 1.23 9.56 -6.20
CA ASN A 136 1.16 11.02 -6.16
C ASN A 136 1.85 11.60 -4.90
N GLN A 137 2.63 10.77 -4.16
CA GLN A 137 3.30 11.22 -2.95
C GLN A 137 4.34 12.27 -3.27
N ARG A 138 4.22 13.43 -2.63
CA ARG A 138 5.24 14.47 -2.63
C ARG A 138 6.22 14.22 -1.47
N TYR A 139 7.44 14.71 -1.62
CA TYR A 139 8.46 14.70 -0.58
C TYR A 139 8.99 16.10 -0.35
N THR A 140 9.58 16.31 0.82
CA THR A 140 10.13 17.58 1.24
C THR A 140 11.55 17.72 0.69
N SER A 141 11.83 18.80 -0.04
CA SER A 141 13.16 19.05 -0.61
C SER A 141 14.18 19.51 0.44
N ASP A 142 13.74 20.34 1.37
CA ASP A 142 14.56 20.75 2.51
C ASP A 142 14.33 19.81 3.69
N THR A 143 15.27 18.92 3.92
CA THR A 143 15.20 17.91 4.99
C THR A 143 15.77 18.38 6.31
N LEU A 144 16.19 19.64 6.42
CA LEU A 144 16.72 20.25 7.65
C LEU A 144 17.85 19.44 8.32
N GLY A 145 18.70 18.79 7.53
CA GLY A 145 19.78 17.94 8.04
C GLY A 145 19.34 16.53 8.47
N ILE A 146 18.14 16.11 8.10
CA ILE A 146 17.70 14.73 8.32
C ILE A 146 17.92 13.94 7.04
N HIS A 147 18.67 12.85 7.13
CA HIS A 147 19.06 12.03 5.97
C HIS A 147 18.41 10.66 6.02
N LEU A 148 17.92 10.22 4.86
CA LEU A 148 17.36 8.88 4.67
C LEU A 148 18.06 8.25 3.48
N TYR A 149 18.67 7.08 3.67
CA TYR A 149 19.34 6.35 2.60
C TYR A 149 19.17 4.83 2.75
N PRO A 150 19.23 4.05 1.66
CA PRO A 150 19.20 2.60 1.75
C PRO A 150 20.51 2.10 2.36
N GLU A 151 20.46 1.04 3.16
CA GLU A 151 21.66 0.40 3.71
C GLU A 151 22.54 -0.20 2.62
N PHE A 152 21.91 -0.65 1.53
CA PHE A 152 22.57 -1.22 0.36
C PHE A 152 22.11 -0.50 -0.89
N SER A 153 22.99 -0.27 -1.85
CA SER A 153 22.67 0.39 -3.12
C SER A 153 21.76 -0.46 -4.01
N ALA A 154 21.84 -1.79 -3.87
CA ALA A 154 20.96 -2.74 -4.54
C ALA A 154 20.66 -3.95 -3.66
N TYR A 155 19.42 -4.44 -3.77
CA TYR A 155 18.93 -5.65 -3.13
C TYR A 155 18.54 -6.68 -4.19
N PRO A 156 18.58 -7.99 -3.88
CA PRO A 156 18.01 -9.00 -4.75
C PRO A 156 16.52 -8.70 -5.03
N TYR A 157 16.07 -8.87 -6.27
CA TYR A 157 14.62 -8.71 -6.53
C TYR A 157 13.76 -9.75 -5.83
N THR A 158 14.36 -10.87 -5.39
CA THR A 158 13.70 -11.90 -4.56
C THR A 158 13.62 -11.52 -3.07
N ALA A 159 14.22 -10.41 -2.65
CA ALA A 159 14.21 -9.98 -1.26
C ALA A 159 12.79 -9.72 -0.74
N HIS A 160 12.53 -10.14 0.49
CA HIS A 160 11.28 -9.86 1.20
C HIS A 160 11.34 -8.54 1.96
N THR A 161 12.54 -8.04 2.23
CA THR A 161 12.77 -6.79 2.97
C THR A 161 13.90 -5.99 2.37
N ALA A 162 13.86 -4.67 2.56
CA ALA A 162 14.96 -3.75 2.34
C ALA A 162 15.20 -2.93 3.62
N THR A 163 16.45 -2.57 3.90
CA THR A 163 16.84 -1.82 5.09
C THR A 163 17.23 -0.39 4.72
N PHE A 164 16.85 0.55 5.58
CA PHE A 164 17.11 1.98 5.40
C PHE A 164 17.67 2.57 6.68
N VAL A 165 18.55 3.53 6.54
CA VAL A 165 19.14 4.28 7.65
C VAL A 165 18.55 5.69 7.65
N LEU A 166 17.97 6.06 8.78
CA LEU A 166 17.55 7.42 9.09
C LEU A 166 18.59 8.03 10.01
N PHE A 167 19.25 9.09 9.57
CA PHE A 167 20.29 9.78 10.33
C PHE A 167 19.87 11.22 10.61
N ASN A 168 19.83 11.59 11.88
CA ASN A 168 19.45 12.91 12.32
C ASN A 168 20.68 13.79 12.54
N GLN A 169 21.05 14.59 11.54
CA GLN A 169 22.08 15.64 11.65
C GLN A 169 21.49 17.01 11.99
N SER A 170 20.18 17.11 12.22
CA SER A 170 19.56 18.36 12.66
C SER A 170 19.88 18.66 14.13
N GLU A 171 19.55 19.88 14.56
CA GLU A 171 19.64 20.28 15.98
C GLU A 171 18.40 19.85 16.80
N HIS A 172 17.40 19.23 16.17
CA HIS A 172 16.13 18.87 16.75
C HIS A 172 16.02 17.37 17.01
N GLU A 173 15.29 17.00 18.07
CA GLU A 173 14.81 15.62 18.21
C GLU A 173 13.74 15.35 17.16
N ILE A 174 13.80 14.20 16.49
CA ILE A 174 12.79 13.78 15.53
C ILE A 174 12.01 12.58 16.03
N GLY A 175 10.68 12.64 15.86
CA GLY A 175 9.78 11.53 16.06
C GLY A 175 9.51 10.80 14.75
N CYS A 176 9.48 9.49 14.77
CA CYS A 176 9.06 8.67 13.64
C CYS A 176 8.29 7.44 14.13
N GLY A 177 7.61 6.76 13.24
CA GLY A 177 6.83 5.56 13.55
C GLY A 177 7.05 4.47 12.51
N ASP A 178 6.25 3.40 12.57
CA ASP A 178 6.32 2.31 11.60
C ASP A 178 5.79 2.66 10.19
N PRO A 179 4.85 3.61 9.97
CA PRO A 179 4.26 3.84 8.66
C PRO A 179 5.28 4.29 7.61
N TYR A 180 5.27 3.59 6.48
CA TYR A 180 6.09 3.92 5.32
C TYR A 180 5.32 3.66 4.02
N ARG A 181 5.88 4.09 2.89
CA ARG A 181 5.38 3.77 1.56
C ARG A 181 6.54 3.42 0.65
N ILE A 182 6.30 2.43 -0.20
CA ILE A 182 7.23 2.06 -1.28
C ILE A 182 6.53 2.25 -2.61
N THR A 183 7.27 2.75 -3.60
CA THR A 183 6.82 2.81 -4.99
C THR A 183 7.86 2.19 -5.90
N TYR A 184 7.43 1.71 -7.05
CA TYR A 184 8.29 1.17 -8.09
C TYR A 184 8.01 1.84 -9.42
N GLU A 185 9.03 1.97 -10.24
CA GLU A 185 8.90 2.46 -11.62
C GLU A 185 8.50 1.29 -12.52
N ASN A 186 7.35 1.43 -13.20
CA ASN A 186 6.93 0.40 -14.13
C ASN A 186 7.66 0.54 -15.49
N GLN A 187 7.43 -0.40 -16.41
CA GLN A 187 8.05 -0.42 -17.74
C GLN A 187 7.74 0.81 -18.61
N HIS A 188 6.76 1.63 -18.22
CA HIS A 188 6.38 2.88 -18.90
C HIS A 188 6.93 4.13 -18.19
N GLY A 189 7.83 3.98 -17.23
CA GLY A 189 8.38 5.09 -16.44
C GLY A 189 7.40 5.69 -15.44
N VAL A 190 6.26 5.03 -15.17
CA VAL A 190 5.25 5.51 -14.24
C VAL A 190 5.49 4.91 -12.86
N TRP A 191 5.54 5.76 -11.84
CA TRP A 191 5.65 5.32 -10.45
C TRP A 191 4.33 4.78 -9.94
N ARG A 192 4.35 3.53 -9.44
CA ARG A 192 3.20 2.82 -8.87
C ARG A 192 3.46 2.47 -7.42
N THR A 193 2.43 2.57 -6.57
CA THR A 193 2.53 2.19 -5.15
C THR A 193 2.63 0.69 -5.02
N LEU A 194 3.63 0.21 -4.29
CA LEU A 194 3.75 -1.20 -3.94
C LEU A 194 2.64 -1.56 -2.94
N PRO A 195 1.86 -2.64 -3.17
CA PRO A 195 0.78 -3.02 -2.28
C PRO A 195 1.35 -3.67 -1.00
N ILE A 196 1.54 -2.86 0.02
CA ILE A 196 1.99 -3.29 1.34
C ILE A 196 0.86 -3.13 2.35
N ASN A 197 0.87 -3.96 3.38
CA ASN A 197 -0.06 -3.83 4.49
C ASN A 197 0.29 -2.57 5.29
N THR A 198 -0.67 -1.66 5.40
CA THR A 198 -0.54 -0.38 6.12
C THR A 198 -1.04 -0.44 7.56
N ASN A 199 -1.38 -1.61 8.07
CA ASN A 199 -1.70 -1.81 9.48
C ASN A 199 -0.41 -1.88 10.29
N PHE A 200 0.16 -0.72 10.53
CA PHE A 200 1.35 -0.57 11.37
C PHE A 200 0.99 -0.52 12.85
N HIS A 201 1.92 -0.92 13.69
CA HIS A 201 1.80 -0.73 15.12
C HIS A 201 1.94 0.76 15.45
N CYS A 202 1.19 1.23 16.47
CA CYS A 202 1.32 2.60 16.96
C CYS A 202 2.56 2.73 17.86
N VAL A 203 3.74 2.42 17.33
CA VAL A 203 5.01 2.60 18.02
C VAL A 203 5.68 3.86 17.49
N GLY A 204 6.09 4.74 18.41
CA GLY A 204 6.85 5.93 18.09
C GLY A 204 8.28 5.81 18.62
N TYR A 205 9.22 6.29 17.83
CA TYR A 205 10.64 6.36 18.16
C TYR A 205 11.07 7.81 18.20
N ILE A 206 11.95 8.17 19.16
CA ILE A 206 12.59 9.50 19.22
C ILE A 206 14.06 9.32 18.89
N ILE A 207 14.53 10.05 17.88
CA ILE A 207 15.91 10.02 17.42
C ILE A 207 16.54 11.38 17.72
N LYS A 208 17.52 11.37 18.63
CA LYS A 208 18.25 12.58 19.06
C LYS A 208 19.20 13.08 17.97
N PRO A 209 19.60 14.35 18.00
CA PRO A 209 20.68 14.87 17.18
C PRO A 209 21.94 13.99 17.19
N GLY A 210 22.52 13.77 16.01
CA GLY A 210 23.69 12.93 15.81
C GLY A 210 23.45 11.41 15.92
N LYS A 211 22.20 10.97 16.09
CA LYS A 211 21.85 9.54 16.17
C LYS A 211 21.24 9.04 14.89
N GLN A 212 21.36 7.72 14.68
CA GLN A 212 20.78 7.01 13.55
C GLN A 212 19.81 5.93 14.00
N PHE A 213 18.90 5.57 13.10
CA PHE A 213 17.91 4.52 13.28
C PHE A 213 17.86 3.64 12.04
N LEU A 214 17.96 2.34 12.21
CA LEU A 214 17.85 1.37 11.13
C LEU A 214 16.40 0.92 10.99
N PHE A 215 15.83 1.07 9.82
CA PHE A 215 14.46 0.69 9.51
C PHE A 215 14.43 -0.46 8.51
N LYS A 216 13.65 -1.51 8.80
CA LYS A 216 13.42 -2.63 7.89
C LYS A 216 12.02 -2.55 7.28
N ALA A 217 11.95 -2.34 5.97
CA ALA A 217 10.71 -2.28 5.21
C ALA A 217 10.41 -3.61 4.51
N HIS A 218 9.16 -4.07 4.56
CA HIS A 218 8.69 -5.25 3.85
C HIS A 218 8.35 -4.91 2.40
N LEU A 219 8.78 -5.74 1.46
CA LEU A 219 8.53 -5.60 0.03
C LEU A 219 7.35 -6.45 -0.46
N ASN A 220 6.88 -7.40 0.36
CA ASN A 220 5.72 -8.28 0.11
C ASN A 220 5.68 -8.93 -1.30
N PRO A 221 6.73 -9.63 -1.75
CA PRO A 221 6.78 -10.22 -3.09
C PRO A 221 5.68 -11.26 -3.33
N ASN A 222 5.09 -11.81 -2.27
CA ASN A 222 3.97 -12.74 -2.37
C ASN A 222 2.68 -12.04 -2.83
N VAL A 223 2.46 -10.78 -2.45
CA VAL A 223 1.31 -9.98 -2.88
C VAL A 223 1.47 -9.54 -4.33
N LEU A 224 2.59 -8.91 -4.64
CA LEU A 224 3.00 -8.51 -5.98
C LEU A 224 4.47 -8.90 -6.18
N PRO A 225 4.80 -9.76 -7.16
CA PRO A 225 6.18 -10.12 -7.43
C PRO A 225 7.04 -8.90 -7.70
N ASN A 226 8.12 -8.78 -6.96
CA ASN A 226 9.12 -7.78 -7.21
C ASN A 226 9.77 -7.99 -8.58
N ARG A 227 10.28 -6.90 -9.17
CA ARG A 227 10.98 -6.92 -10.46
C ARG A 227 12.28 -6.14 -10.32
N PRO A 228 13.33 -6.50 -11.06
CA PRO A 228 14.50 -5.64 -11.18
C PRO A 228 14.09 -4.25 -11.67
N GLY A 229 14.63 -3.20 -11.06
CA GLY A 229 14.29 -1.83 -11.40
C GLY A 229 14.50 -0.83 -10.26
N ARG A 230 13.96 0.37 -10.45
CA ARG A 230 14.05 1.49 -9.50
C ARG A 230 12.84 1.50 -8.58
N TYR A 231 13.12 1.77 -7.30
CA TYR A 231 12.14 1.86 -6.23
C TYR A 231 12.38 3.14 -5.43
N ARG A 232 11.32 3.67 -4.80
CA ARG A 232 11.39 4.80 -3.87
C ARG A 232 10.79 4.38 -2.54
N PHE A 233 11.48 4.73 -1.48
CA PHE A 233 11.02 4.58 -0.12
C PHE A 233 10.68 5.96 0.44
N PHE A 234 9.46 6.12 0.97
CA PHE A 234 8.97 7.35 1.58
C PHE A 234 8.75 7.12 3.07
N TYR A 235 9.24 8.04 3.86
CA TYR A 235 9.17 7.95 5.30
C TYR A 235 8.90 9.32 5.92
N GLU A 236 7.85 9.41 6.78
CA GLU A 236 7.49 10.64 7.46
C GLU A 236 8.17 10.71 8.82
N VAL A 237 8.80 11.83 9.12
CA VAL A 237 9.34 12.19 10.42
C VAL A 237 8.71 13.49 10.90
N GLU A 238 8.70 13.74 12.21
CA GLU A 238 8.19 14.97 12.82
C GLU A 238 9.26 15.59 13.71
N LEU A 239 9.56 16.88 13.52
CA LEU A 239 10.35 17.65 14.48
C LEU A 239 9.52 17.81 15.74
N THR A 240 9.97 17.24 16.87
CA THR A 240 9.16 17.10 18.09
C THR A 240 8.83 18.44 18.73
N ASP A 241 9.76 19.40 18.67
CA ASP A 241 9.62 20.76 19.21
C ASP A 241 8.74 21.68 18.36
N LYS A 242 8.76 21.49 17.03
CA LYS A 242 8.03 22.34 16.07
C LYS A 242 6.73 21.75 15.58
N LYS A 243 6.45 20.47 15.88
CA LYS A 243 5.32 19.71 15.31
C LYS A 243 5.29 19.75 13.77
N GLN A 244 6.46 19.90 13.16
CA GLN A 244 6.61 19.99 11.71
C GLN A 244 6.87 18.61 11.14
N LYS A 245 6.04 18.18 10.20
CA LYS A 245 6.21 16.92 9.47
C LYS A 245 7.08 17.11 8.25
N ILE A 246 7.99 16.19 8.04
CA ILE A 246 8.91 16.14 6.91
C ILE A 246 8.74 14.78 6.23
N MET A 247 8.37 14.79 4.96
CA MET A 247 8.29 13.57 4.16
C MET A 247 9.62 13.34 3.46
N LEU A 248 10.39 12.41 3.94
CA LEU A 248 11.67 12.00 3.34
C LEU A 248 11.43 11.03 2.19
N MET A 249 12.33 11.01 1.22
CA MET A 249 12.32 10.05 0.11
C MET A 249 13.75 9.65 -0.23
N THR A 250 13.97 8.36 -0.44
CA THR A 250 15.20 7.83 -1.02
C THR A 250 14.92 6.82 -2.12
N GLU A 251 15.80 6.72 -3.10
CA GLU A 251 15.73 5.72 -4.15
C GLU A 251 16.62 4.53 -3.82
N PHE A 252 16.20 3.34 -4.20
CA PHE A 252 16.96 2.10 -4.12
C PHE A 252 16.67 1.22 -5.34
N ARG A 253 17.44 0.17 -5.52
CA ARG A 253 17.27 -0.73 -6.66
C ARG A 253 17.02 -2.16 -6.20
N LEU A 254 16.14 -2.84 -6.92
CA LEU A 254 16.11 -4.30 -6.92
C LEU A 254 16.79 -4.79 -8.20
N ALA A 255 17.63 -5.81 -8.08
CA ALA A 255 18.42 -6.33 -9.19
C ALA A 255 18.43 -7.87 -9.20
N ASP A 256 18.81 -8.43 -10.33
CA ASP A 256 19.02 -9.87 -10.46
C ASP A 256 20.42 -10.24 -9.92
N ILE A 257 20.53 -10.22 -8.60
CA ILE A 257 21.74 -10.52 -7.83
C ILE A 257 21.39 -11.49 -6.70
N LYS A 258 22.37 -12.21 -6.18
CA LYS A 258 22.15 -13.18 -5.09
C LYS A 258 22.12 -12.51 -3.71
N GLU A 259 22.94 -11.49 -3.50
CA GLU A 259 23.13 -10.81 -2.22
C GLU A 259 23.05 -9.29 -2.40
N ALA A 260 22.68 -8.57 -1.34
CA ALA A 260 22.64 -7.13 -1.36
C ALA A 260 24.06 -6.54 -1.46
N VAL A 261 24.20 -5.46 -2.24
CA VAL A 261 25.49 -4.83 -2.55
C VAL A 261 25.53 -3.43 -1.95
N ARG A 262 26.61 -3.13 -1.22
CA ARG A 262 26.94 -1.75 -0.79
C ARG A 262 27.82 -1.08 -1.85
N ASP A 263 27.52 0.16 -2.18
CA ASP A 263 28.48 0.95 -2.96
C ASP A 263 29.71 1.25 -2.12
N SER A 264 30.88 1.01 -2.70
CA SER A 264 32.16 1.24 -2.02
C SER A 264 32.45 2.74 -1.73
N SER A 265 31.64 3.65 -2.28
CA SER A 265 31.72 5.10 -2.03
C SER A 265 30.95 5.55 -0.77
N ASP A 266 30.04 4.74 -0.25
CA ASP A 266 29.10 5.11 0.84
C ASP A 266 29.44 4.41 2.18
N VAL A 267 30.73 4.21 2.46
CA VAL A 267 31.17 3.68 3.76
C VAL A 267 31.02 4.77 4.83
N ILE A 268 29.77 5.03 5.22
CA ILE A 268 29.50 5.58 6.54
C ILE A 268 29.61 4.37 7.48
N SER A 269 30.65 4.37 8.32
CA SER A 269 30.86 3.34 9.33
C SER A 269 29.67 3.34 10.29
N VAL A 270 28.77 2.35 10.11
CA VAL A 270 27.67 2.10 11.05
C VAL A 270 28.29 1.44 12.27
N GLU A 271 28.61 2.22 13.29
CA GLU A 271 28.95 1.65 14.59
C GLU A 271 27.65 1.12 15.23
N TYR A 272 27.54 -0.20 15.27
CA TYR A 272 26.54 -0.89 16.06
C TYR A 272 26.93 -0.74 17.55
N ARG A 273 26.15 0.01 18.31
CA ARG A 273 26.18 0.02 19.79
C ARG A 273 24.85 -0.42 20.34
#